data_1236403cefbe33f5be3fe8704c7f5238
#
_entry.id   1236403cefbe33f5be3fe8704c7f5238
#
_cell.length_a   1.000
_cell.length_b   1.000
_cell.length_c   1.000
_cell.angle_alpha   90.00
_cell.angle_beta   90.00
_cell.angle_gamma   90.00
#
_symmetry.space_group_name_H-M   'P 1'
#
loop_
_entity.id
_entity.type
_entity.pdbx_description
1 polymer ?
#
loop_
_entity_poly.entity_id
_entity_poly.type
_entity_poly.pdbx_seq_one_letter_code
_entity_poly.pdbx_strand_id
1 'polypeptide(L)'
;MKYTTATALTIGLLLSACSTANPIPAKEGNIMNQDTQQIAGKPDLTAPEVLTKVLDFLRYAQSPEDFRIETAEKVMKMNFAPYSKEEKSAWDFYAGNDFGNTGWGWWINFNSKEKSGKMHLYFGNGGGYPPATPICQMDLDHFHPLLEQAGFIYTGKGHMGRPFNGYVKTYPDGYKSHLNVFYQGESKEKVLHKCINEITFLVFKKGL
;
A
#
# COMPACT_ATOMS: atom_id res chain seq x y z
N MET A 1 68.39 24.65 -26.20
CA MET A 1 67.87 25.79 -26.97
C MET A 1 66.74 26.42 -26.21
N LYS A 2 66.93 27.71 -25.93
CA LYS A 2 66.02 28.65 -25.25
C LYS A 2 64.80 28.91 -26.16
N TYR A 3 63.61 29.09 -25.57
CA TYR A 3 62.71 30.20 -25.86
C TYR A 3 61.70 30.37 -24.75
N THR A 4 61.84 31.44 -24.02
CA THR A 4 60.91 32.15 -23.19
C THR A 4 59.95 32.93 -24.06
N THR A 5 58.63 32.90 -23.74
CA THR A 5 57.76 34.03 -24.06
C THR A 5 56.69 34.15 -22.99
N ALA A 6 56.70 35.28 -22.32
CA ALA A 6 55.65 35.80 -21.47
C ALA A 6 54.62 36.54 -22.30
N THR A 7 53.33 36.49 -21.97
CA THR A 7 52.36 37.55 -22.30
C THR A 7 51.16 37.44 -21.37
N ALA A 8 51.05 38.37 -20.52
CA ALA A 8 50.07 39.47 -20.43
C ALA A 8 48.70 39.10 -19.79
N LEU A 9 48.59 39.64 -18.61
CA LEU A 9 47.40 39.89 -17.78
C LEU A 9 46.35 40.69 -18.56
N THR A 10 45.12 40.20 -18.55
CA THR A 10 43.97 41.05 -18.86
C THR A 10 42.91 40.85 -17.74
N ILE A 11 42.79 41.85 -16.93
CA ILE A 11 41.78 42.02 -15.90
C ILE A 11 40.49 42.45 -16.60
N GLY A 12 39.51 41.55 -16.66
CA GLY A 12 38.16 41.87 -17.10
C GLY A 12 37.21 41.93 -15.91
N LEU A 13 36.95 43.17 -15.44
CA LEU A 13 35.79 43.40 -14.55
C LEU A 13 34.54 43.13 -15.33
N LEU A 14 33.77 42.12 -14.94
CA LEU A 14 32.39 41.95 -15.37
C LEU A 14 31.47 42.14 -14.17
N LEU A 15 30.63 43.12 -14.32
CA LEU A 15 29.57 43.59 -13.46
C LEU A 15 28.63 42.47 -13.04
N SER A 16 28.42 42.34 -11.72
CA SER A 16 27.35 41.58 -11.10
C SER A 16 25.99 42.10 -11.54
N ALA A 17 25.33 41.40 -12.42
CA ALA A 17 23.88 41.50 -12.58
C ALA A 17 23.22 40.59 -11.54
N CYS A 18 22.74 41.18 -10.44
CA CYS A 18 21.78 40.51 -9.56
C CYS A 18 20.51 40.22 -10.36
N SER A 19 20.42 39.01 -10.88
CA SER A 19 19.15 38.46 -11.36
C SER A 19 18.37 38.01 -10.14
N THR A 20 17.36 38.77 -9.76
CA THR A 20 16.34 38.37 -8.82
C THR A 20 15.54 37.25 -9.49
N ALA A 21 15.99 36.02 -9.26
CA ALA A 21 15.18 34.83 -9.58
C ALA A 21 13.92 34.89 -8.72
N ASN A 22 12.78 35.20 -9.33
CA ASN A 22 11.48 34.96 -8.73
C ASN A 22 11.44 33.49 -8.28
N PRO A 23 11.08 33.19 -7.02
CA PRO A 23 10.84 31.83 -6.62
C PRO A 23 9.69 31.28 -7.47
N ILE A 24 9.98 30.24 -8.26
CA ILE A 24 8.95 29.44 -8.92
C ILE A 24 8.07 28.94 -7.78
N PRO A 25 6.75 29.22 -7.80
CA PRO A 25 5.88 28.64 -6.79
C PRO A 25 6.02 27.13 -6.89
N ALA A 26 6.46 26.50 -5.80
CA ALA A 26 6.43 25.07 -5.66
C ALA A 26 4.98 24.67 -5.99
N LYS A 27 4.82 23.88 -7.07
CA LYS A 27 3.58 23.25 -7.39
C LYS A 27 3.24 22.39 -6.18
N GLU A 28 2.37 22.90 -5.31
CA GLU A 28 1.75 22.11 -4.26
C GLU A 28 1.20 20.87 -4.95
N GLY A 29 1.92 19.77 -4.74
CA GLY A 29 1.39 18.47 -5.11
C GLY A 29 0.03 18.41 -4.43
N ASN A 30 -1.01 18.18 -5.21
CA ASN A 30 -2.33 17.84 -4.73
C ASN A 30 -2.16 16.63 -3.79
N ILE A 31 -1.85 16.92 -2.53
CA ILE A 31 -2.13 16.01 -1.43
C ILE A 31 -3.65 15.88 -1.54
N MET A 32 -4.13 14.70 -1.89
CA MET A 32 -5.53 14.36 -1.75
C MET A 32 -5.96 14.83 -0.36
N ASN A 33 -6.59 15.99 -0.30
CA ASN A 33 -7.46 16.33 0.80
C ASN A 33 -8.62 15.35 0.70
N GLN A 34 -8.38 14.12 1.14
CA GLN A 34 -9.46 13.29 1.62
C GLN A 34 -9.95 14.04 2.86
N ASP A 35 -11.02 14.80 2.68
CA ASP A 35 -11.85 15.18 3.79
C ASP A 35 -12.08 13.91 4.58
N THR A 36 -11.33 13.78 5.67
CA THR A 36 -11.45 12.68 6.62
C THR A 36 -12.81 12.92 7.27
N GLN A 37 -13.87 12.49 6.59
CA GLN A 37 -15.15 12.31 7.25
C GLN A 37 -14.86 11.30 8.35
N GLN A 38 -14.71 11.80 9.54
CA GLN A 38 -14.56 11.04 10.76
C GLN A 38 -15.82 10.17 10.88
N ILE A 39 -15.76 8.96 10.30
CA ILE A 39 -16.83 7.97 10.44
C ILE A 39 -16.83 7.63 11.93
N ALA A 40 -17.86 8.10 12.63
CA ALA A 40 -18.04 7.88 14.07
C ALA A 40 -17.94 6.37 14.36
N GLY A 41 -17.00 5.99 15.24
CA GLY A 41 -16.86 4.62 15.71
C GLY A 41 -15.80 3.76 14.99
N LYS A 42 -14.79 4.36 14.35
CA LYS A 42 -13.64 3.59 13.83
C LYS A 42 -12.85 2.97 14.98
N PRO A 43 -12.64 1.65 14.99
CA PRO A 43 -11.82 1.03 15.99
C PRO A 43 -10.35 1.44 15.80
N ASP A 44 -9.66 1.79 16.88
CA ASP A 44 -8.20 1.97 16.91
C ASP A 44 -7.55 0.59 16.79
N LEU A 45 -7.42 0.10 15.55
CA LEU A 45 -6.81 -1.19 15.27
C LEU A 45 -5.30 -1.02 15.08
N THR A 46 -4.54 -1.96 15.62
CA THR A 46 -3.11 -2.13 15.32
C THR A 46 -2.92 -2.86 13.99
N ALA A 47 -1.73 -2.80 13.40
CA ALA A 47 -1.44 -3.52 12.16
C ALA A 47 -1.66 -5.04 12.27
N PRO A 48 -1.25 -5.75 13.36
CA PRO A 48 -1.59 -7.16 13.56
C PRO A 48 -3.09 -7.44 13.59
N GLU A 49 -3.89 -6.57 14.22
CA GLU A 49 -5.34 -6.74 14.26
C GLU A 49 -5.96 -6.58 12.88
N VAL A 50 -5.51 -5.60 12.09
CA VAL A 50 -5.95 -5.42 10.69
C VAL A 50 -5.59 -6.64 9.86
N LEU A 51 -4.34 -7.12 9.93
CA LEU A 51 -3.88 -8.32 9.20
C LEU A 51 -4.64 -9.56 9.63
N THR A 52 -4.95 -9.73 10.91
CA THR A 52 -5.76 -10.84 11.43
C THR A 52 -7.17 -10.81 10.85
N LYS A 53 -7.83 -9.65 10.83
CA LYS A 53 -9.17 -9.49 10.25
C LYS A 53 -9.19 -9.81 8.75
N VAL A 54 -8.18 -9.34 8.01
CA VAL A 54 -8.01 -9.68 6.60
C VAL A 54 -7.81 -11.19 6.43
N LEU A 55 -6.98 -11.82 7.24
CA LEU A 55 -6.76 -13.27 7.20
C LEU A 55 -8.04 -14.06 7.49
N ASP A 56 -8.84 -13.62 8.46
CA ASP A 56 -10.13 -14.26 8.76
C ASP A 56 -11.09 -14.16 7.58
N PHE A 57 -11.13 -13.03 6.89
CA PHE A 57 -11.90 -12.87 5.67
C PHE A 57 -11.39 -13.79 4.55
N LEU A 58 -10.08 -13.88 4.33
CA LEU A 58 -9.46 -14.75 3.33
C LEU A 58 -9.71 -16.25 3.61
N ARG A 59 -9.83 -16.64 4.88
CA ARG A 59 -10.24 -17.99 5.30
C ARG A 59 -11.70 -18.26 5.00
N TYR A 60 -12.56 -17.28 5.27
CA TYR A 60 -14.01 -17.39 5.08
C TYR A 60 -14.38 -17.43 3.60
N ALA A 61 -13.82 -16.53 2.79
CA ALA A 61 -14.18 -16.37 1.39
C ALA A 61 -13.75 -17.59 0.56
N GLN A 62 -14.74 -18.27 -0.04
CA GLN A 62 -14.54 -19.47 -0.85
C GLN A 62 -14.94 -19.27 -2.32
N SER A 63 -15.65 -18.19 -2.64
CA SER A 63 -16.16 -17.86 -3.96
C SER A 63 -16.19 -16.34 -4.17
N PRO A 64 -16.32 -15.84 -5.42
CA PRO A 64 -16.51 -14.40 -5.66
C PRO A 64 -17.76 -13.83 -4.98
N GLU A 65 -18.79 -14.63 -4.77
CA GLU A 65 -20.03 -14.22 -4.10
C GLU A 65 -19.82 -13.87 -2.65
N ASP A 66 -18.76 -14.41 -2.01
CA ASP A 66 -18.37 -14.06 -0.63
C ASP A 66 -17.71 -12.67 -0.55
N PHE A 67 -17.27 -12.12 -1.70
CA PHE A 67 -16.67 -10.78 -1.79
C PHE A 67 -17.72 -9.68 -1.85
N ARG A 68 -18.75 -9.80 -1.02
CA ARG A 68 -19.74 -8.76 -0.78
C ARG A 68 -19.39 -7.97 0.46
N ILE A 69 -19.76 -6.70 0.45
CA ILE A 69 -19.44 -5.81 1.55
C ILE A 69 -20.05 -6.29 2.87
N GLU A 70 -21.28 -6.83 2.83
CA GLU A 70 -21.97 -7.33 4.01
C GLU A 70 -21.23 -8.53 4.64
N THR A 71 -20.62 -9.36 3.79
CA THR A 71 -19.76 -10.48 4.25
C THR A 71 -18.49 -9.95 4.89
N ALA A 72 -17.84 -8.98 4.25
CA ALA A 72 -16.63 -8.36 4.78
C ALA A 72 -16.87 -7.68 6.13
N GLU A 73 -17.94 -6.90 6.26
CA GLU A 73 -18.34 -6.26 7.52
C GLU A 73 -18.60 -7.27 8.63
N LYS A 74 -19.35 -8.34 8.30
CA LYS A 74 -19.66 -9.40 9.26
C LYS A 74 -18.43 -10.14 9.74
N VAL A 75 -17.54 -10.55 8.84
CA VAL A 75 -16.37 -11.38 9.17
C VAL A 75 -15.27 -10.55 9.81
N MET A 76 -14.95 -9.41 9.23
CA MET A 76 -13.90 -8.53 9.75
C MET A 76 -14.36 -7.73 10.98
N LYS A 77 -15.68 -7.64 11.22
CA LYS A 77 -16.27 -6.78 12.27
C LYS A 77 -15.78 -5.34 12.12
N MET A 78 -15.91 -4.81 10.90
CA MET A 78 -15.51 -3.48 10.49
C MET A 78 -16.64 -2.86 9.66
N ASN A 79 -16.81 -1.54 9.75
CA ASN A 79 -17.73 -0.81 8.89
C ASN A 79 -17.00 -0.29 7.67
N PHE A 80 -17.61 -0.42 6.51
CA PHE A 80 -17.09 0.11 5.26
C PHE A 80 -17.99 1.23 4.75
N ALA A 81 -17.37 2.32 4.26
CA ALA A 81 -18.07 3.41 3.63
C ALA A 81 -18.05 3.23 2.10
N PRO A 82 -19.12 3.56 1.40
CA PRO A 82 -19.10 3.60 -0.06
C PRO A 82 -18.26 4.79 -0.54
N TYR A 83 -17.55 4.61 -1.67
CA TYR A 83 -17.00 5.74 -2.39
C TYR A 83 -18.12 6.59 -2.99
N SER A 84 -17.96 7.90 -3.03
CA SER A 84 -18.95 8.77 -3.66
C SER A 84 -19.00 8.50 -5.16
N LYS A 85 -20.16 8.73 -5.79
CA LYS A 85 -20.32 8.53 -7.24
C LYS A 85 -19.51 9.53 -8.06
N GLU A 86 -19.17 10.66 -7.49
CA GLU A 86 -18.32 11.70 -8.08
C GLU A 86 -16.84 11.29 -8.09
N GLU A 87 -16.43 10.49 -7.11
CA GLU A 87 -15.11 9.89 -7.10
C GLU A 87 -15.09 8.75 -8.11
N LYS A 88 -14.43 8.95 -9.24
CA LYS A 88 -14.21 7.92 -10.27
C LYS A 88 -13.26 6.82 -9.75
N SER A 89 -13.58 6.25 -8.59
CA SER A 89 -12.80 5.19 -7.98
C SER A 89 -13.03 3.86 -8.70
N ALA A 90 -11.97 3.08 -8.84
CA ALA A 90 -12.06 1.68 -9.25
C ALA A 90 -12.61 0.78 -8.13
N TRP A 91 -12.82 1.33 -6.94
CA TRP A 91 -13.28 0.64 -5.74
C TRP A 91 -14.67 1.11 -5.36
N ASP A 92 -15.48 0.22 -4.78
CA ASP A 92 -16.86 0.51 -4.38
C ASP A 92 -16.96 0.95 -2.93
N PHE A 93 -16.15 0.34 -2.06
CA PHE A 93 -16.18 0.54 -0.62
C PHE A 93 -14.78 0.64 -0.04
N TYR A 94 -14.66 1.34 1.07
CA TYR A 94 -13.41 1.47 1.80
C TYR A 94 -13.61 1.48 3.31
N ALA A 95 -12.58 1.03 4.03
CA ALA A 95 -12.40 1.28 5.45
C ALA A 95 -10.95 1.67 5.70
N GLY A 96 -10.68 2.52 6.66
CA GLY A 96 -9.31 2.93 6.97
C GLY A 96 -9.23 3.80 8.21
N ASN A 97 -8.06 3.86 8.83
CA ASN A 97 -7.76 4.71 9.98
C ASN A 97 -6.26 4.92 10.12
N ASP A 98 -5.87 5.97 10.83
CA ASP A 98 -4.49 6.21 11.20
C ASP A 98 -4.12 5.44 12.48
N PHE A 99 -2.85 5.08 12.61
CA PHE A 99 -2.28 4.51 13.84
C PHE A 99 -1.86 5.64 14.80
N GLY A 100 -2.82 6.40 15.30
CA GLY A 100 -2.55 7.54 16.18
C GLY A 100 -1.54 8.52 15.56
N ASN A 101 -0.54 8.94 16.35
CA ASN A 101 0.47 9.92 15.93
C ASN A 101 1.72 9.29 15.27
N THR A 102 1.63 8.08 14.74
CA THR A 102 2.79 7.39 14.13
C THR A 102 3.12 7.87 12.72
N GLY A 103 2.21 8.61 12.08
CA GLY A 103 2.28 8.97 10.67
C GLY A 103 1.95 7.81 9.72
N TRP A 104 1.58 6.65 10.24
CA TRP A 104 1.11 5.50 9.48
C TRP A 104 -0.39 5.31 9.65
N GLY A 105 -1.02 4.73 8.63
CA GLY A 105 -2.42 4.34 8.65
C GLY A 105 -2.65 3.09 7.80
N TRP A 106 -3.87 2.60 7.79
CA TRP A 106 -4.29 1.46 7.00
C TRP A 106 -5.56 1.77 6.22
N TRP A 107 -5.69 1.19 5.03
CA TRP A 107 -6.87 1.30 4.18
C TRP A 107 -7.16 -0.05 3.52
N ILE A 108 -8.41 -0.47 3.57
CA ILE A 108 -8.94 -1.64 2.88
C ILE A 108 -9.96 -1.16 1.86
N ASN A 109 -9.77 -1.54 0.61
CA ASN A 109 -10.67 -1.23 -0.49
C ASN A 109 -11.29 -2.52 -1.03
N PHE A 110 -12.58 -2.46 -1.35
CA PHE A 110 -13.31 -3.55 -1.98
C PHE A 110 -13.88 -3.12 -3.33
N ASN A 111 -13.86 -4.05 -4.30
CA ASN A 111 -14.62 -3.96 -5.53
C ASN A 111 -15.53 -5.20 -5.61
N SER A 112 -16.84 -4.96 -5.55
CA SER A 112 -17.88 -5.99 -5.58
C SER A 112 -18.66 -6.02 -6.91
N LYS A 113 -18.42 -5.05 -7.82
CA LYS A 113 -19.19 -4.90 -9.07
C LYS A 113 -18.73 -5.85 -10.18
N GLU A 114 -17.51 -6.33 -10.12
CA GLU A 114 -16.98 -7.24 -11.12
C GLU A 114 -17.38 -8.68 -10.78
N LYS A 115 -17.42 -9.55 -11.82
CA LYS A 115 -17.58 -11.01 -11.65
C LYS A 115 -16.42 -11.65 -10.87
N SER A 116 -15.40 -10.88 -10.57
CA SER A 116 -14.24 -11.23 -9.77
C SER A 116 -14.23 -10.37 -8.51
N GLY A 117 -14.17 -11.01 -7.34
CA GLY A 117 -13.99 -10.29 -6.08
C GLY A 117 -12.57 -9.75 -5.96
N LYS A 118 -12.44 -8.46 -5.66
CA LYS A 118 -11.14 -7.81 -5.42
C LYS A 118 -11.10 -7.15 -4.06
N MET A 119 -9.98 -7.28 -3.39
CA MET A 119 -9.66 -6.58 -2.16
C MET A 119 -8.24 -6.05 -2.21
N HIS A 120 -8.04 -4.88 -1.66
CA HIS A 120 -6.73 -4.26 -1.53
C HIS A 120 -6.59 -3.66 -0.13
N LEU A 121 -5.68 -4.23 0.67
CA LEU A 121 -5.20 -3.61 1.90
C LEU A 121 -3.89 -2.91 1.60
N TYR A 122 -3.71 -1.69 2.08
CA TYR A 122 -2.40 -1.10 2.14
C TYR A 122 -2.19 -0.32 3.44
N PHE A 123 -0.94 -0.34 3.92
CA PHE A 123 -0.44 0.50 4.99
C PHE A 123 0.34 1.66 4.36
N GLY A 124 -0.06 2.89 4.64
CA GLY A 124 0.55 4.08 4.09
C GLY A 124 0.98 5.06 5.17
N ASN A 125 1.82 6.00 4.77
CA ASN A 125 2.19 7.14 5.60
C ASN A 125 1.82 8.44 4.87
N GLY A 126 1.50 9.48 5.62
CA GLY A 126 1.05 10.79 5.10
C GLY A 126 2.16 11.64 4.46
N GLY A 127 3.31 11.07 4.18
CA GLY A 127 4.48 11.74 3.63
C GLY A 127 5.69 11.61 4.56
N GLY A 128 6.89 11.77 4.00
CA GLY A 128 8.14 11.42 4.67
C GLY A 128 8.45 9.92 4.53
N TYR A 129 9.43 9.42 5.23
CA TYR A 129 9.80 8.00 5.26
C TYR A 129 10.01 7.58 6.72
N PRO A 130 8.95 7.61 7.56
CA PRO A 130 9.09 7.16 8.93
C PRO A 130 9.44 5.67 8.95
N PRO A 131 10.14 5.20 10.00
CA PRO A 131 10.37 3.76 10.19
C PRO A 131 9.05 2.99 10.13
N ALA A 132 9.07 1.81 9.51
CA ALA A 132 7.89 0.96 9.35
C ALA A 132 7.51 0.18 10.62
N THR A 133 8.14 0.50 11.77
CA THR A 133 7.90 -0.18 13.06
C THR A 133 6.41 -0.32 13.41
N PRO A 134 5.53 0.68 13.21
CA PRO A 134 4.11 0.53 13.51
C PRO A 134 3.40 -0.56 12.71
N ILE A 135 3.86 -0.84 11.47
CA ILE A 135 3.26 -1.87 10.60
C ILE A 135 4.03 -3.19 10.63
N CYS A 136 5.19 -3.23 11.31
CA CYS A 136 6.09 -4.39 11.34
C CYS A 136 5.84 -5.35 12.51
N GLN A 137 4.81 -5.10 13.32
CA GLN A 137 4.47 -5.94 14.47
C GLN A 137 3.98 -7.35 14.08
N MET A 138 3.48 -7.52 12.85
CA MET A 138 3.25 -8.80 12.20
C MET A 138 3.95 -8.74 10.84
N ASP A 139 5.15 -9.28 10.78
CA ASP A 139 5.95 -9.30 9.56
C ASP A 139 5.54 -10.45 8.61
N LEU A 140 6.15 -10.48 7.43
CA LEU A 140 5.86 -11.51 6.44
C LEU A 140 6.21 -12.93 6.92
N ASP A 141 7.25 -13.08 7.72
CA ASP A 141 7.72 -14.39 8.18
C ASP A 141 6.74 -14.99 9.22
N HIS A 142 6.02 -14.15 9.98
CA HIS A 142 4.90 -14.56 10.84
C HIS A 142 3.59 -14.75 10.05
N PHE A 143 3.31 -13.93 9.04
CA PHE A 143 2.06 -13.99 8.29
C PHE A 143 2.04 -15.16 7.28
N HIS A 144 3.18 -15.53 6.71
CA HIS A 144 3.30 -16.62 5.74
C HIS A 144 2.69 -17.94 6.21
N PRO A 145 3.06 -18.52 7.37
CA PRO A 145 2.49 -19.78 7.83
C PRO A 145 0.96 -19.68 8.10
N LEU A 146 0.46 -18.51 8.45
CA LEU A 146 -0.98 -18.29 8.65
C LEU A 146 -1.76 -18.35 7.33
N LEU A 147 -1.15 -17.89 6.22
CA LEU A 147 -1.71 -18.04 4.88
C LEU A 147 -1.71 -19.51 4.44
N GLU A 148 -0.66 -20.27 4.71
CA GLU A 148 -0.60 -21.69 4.40
C GLU A 148 -1.69 -22.46 5.16
N GLN A 149 -1.88 -22.17 6.44
CA GLN A 149 -2.99 -22.72 7.25
C GLN A 149 -4.38 -22.33 6.72
N ALA A 150 -4.50 -21.18 6.05
CA ALA A 150 -5.72 -20.75 5.36
C ALA A 150 -5.92 -21.42 3.99
N GLY A 151 -5.03 -22.33 3.60
CA GLY A 151 -5.09 -23.08 2.34
C GLY A 151 -4.46 -22.40 1.15
N PHE A 152 -3.68 -21.34 1.35
CA PHE A 152 -2.91 -20.70 0.29
C PHE A 152 -1.60 -21.44 0.04
N ILE A 153 -1.27 -21.64 -1.23
CA ILE A 153 -0.02 -22.26 -1.67
C ILE A 153 0.92 -21.15 -2.14
N TYR A 154 2.11 -21.09 -1.57
CA TYR A 154 3.14 -20.14 -2.00
C TYR A 154 3.60 -20.46 -3.44
N THR A 155 3.64 -19.45 -4.30
CA THR A 155 4.01 -19.58 -5.72
C THR A 155 5.35 -18.95 -6.08
N GLY A 156 5.97 -18.25 -5.15
CA GLY A 156 7.28 -17.64 -5.36
C GLY A 156 7.31 -16.15 -5.05
N LYS A 157 8.50 -15.59 -5.24
CA LYS A 157 8.76 -14.15 -5.12
C LYS A 157 8.58 -13.49 -6.48
N GLY A 158 8.04 -12.29 -6.48
CA GLY A 158 7.93 -11.43 -7.66
C GLY A 158 8.41 -10.02 -7.37
N HIS A 159 8.45 -9.21 -8.41
CA HIS A 159 8.81 -7.80 -8.32
C HIS A 159 7.97 -6.99 -9.31
N MET A 160 7.15 -6.10 -8.79
CA MET A 160 6.32 -5.16 -9.56
C MET A 160 6.60 -3.74 -9.04
N GLY A 161 7.82 -3.23 -9.30
CA GLY A 161 8.32 -2.01 -8.66
C GLY A 161 8.70 -2.18 -7.18
N ARG A 162 8.12 -3.19 -6.52
CA ARG A 162 8.35 -3.59 -5.10
C ARG A 162 8.39 -5.11 -5.00
N PRO A 163 9.14 -5.67 -4.03
CA PRO A 163 9.15 -7.11 -3.79
C PRO A 163 7.81 -7.58 -3.21
N PHE A 164 7.36 -8.77 -3.62
CA PHE A 164 6.19 -9.42 -3.05
C PHE A 164 6.37 -10.94 -3.02
N ASN A 165 5.60 -11.61 -2.15
CA ASN A 165 5.36 -13.04 -2.19
C ASN A 165 3.99 -13.30 -2.82
N GLY A 166 3.94 -14.18 -3.81
CA GLY A 166 2.71 -14.62 -4.46
C GLY A 166 2.16 -15.89 -3.83
N TYR A 167 0.83 -16.00 -3.77
CA TYR A 167 0.12 -17.17 -3.29
C TYR A 167 -1.10 -17.42 -4.16
N VAL A 168 -1.51 -18.69 -4.22
CA VAL A 168 -2.76 -19.11 -4.87
C VAL A 168 -3.55 -20.01 -3.95
N LYS A 169 -4.89 -19.96 -4.09
CA LYS A 169 -5.82 -20.92 -3.49
C LYS A 169 -6.79 -21.37 -4.55
N THR A 170 -7.09 -22.66 -4.60
CA THR A 170 -8.09 -23.25 -5.50
C THR A 170 -9.29 -23.68 -4.67
N TYR A 171 -10.48 -23.33 -5.13
CA TYR A 171 -11.75 -23.61 -4.47
C TYR A 171 -12.49 -24.78 -5.16
N PRO A 172 -13.39 -25.50 -4.45
CA PRO A 172 -14.08 -26.67 -4.99
C PRO A 172 -14.82 -26.38 -6.31
N ASP A 173 -15.42 -25.19 -6.45
CA ASP A 173 -16.23 -24.81 -7.61
C ASP A 173 -15.42 -24.35 -8.83
N GLY A 174 -14.10 -24.62 -8.82
CA GLY A 174 -13.19 -24.28 -9.92
C GLY A 174 -12.76 -22.81 -9.94
N TYR A 175 -13.08 -22.05 -8.91
CA TYR A 175 -12.51 -20.73 -8.70
C TYR A 175 -11.05 -20.81 -8.25
N LYS A 176 -10.31 -19.75 -8.53
CA LYS A 176 -8.96 -19.54 -8.02
C LYS A 176 -8.83 -18.16 -7.45
N SER A 177 -7.97 -18.02 -6.46
CA SER A 177 -7.55 -16.71 -6.01
C SER A 177 -6.06 -16.52 -6.21
N HIS A 178 -5.67 -15.28 -6.48
CA HIS A 178 -4.29 -14.80 -6.41
C HIS A 178 -4.20 -13.81 -5.27
N LEU A 179 -3.19 -14.00 -4.45
CA LEU A 179 -2.86 -13.11 -3.34
C LEU A 179 -1.39 -12.71 -3.49
N ASN A 180 -1.13 -11.41 -3.52
CA ASN A 180 0.23 -10.88 -3.45
C ASN A 180 0.39 -10.11 -2.14
N VAL A 181 1.43 -10.43 -1.41
CA VAL A 181 1.81 -9.76 -0.17
C VAL A 181 3.11 -8.99 -0.44
N PHE A 182 2.97 -7.67 -0.55
CA PHE A 182 4.11 -6.76 -0.74
C PHE A 182 4.69 -6.39 0.61
N TYR A 183 5.99 -6.18 0.63
CA TYR A 183 6.72 -5.88 1.86
C TYR A 183 7.88 -4.91 1.61
N GLN A 184 8.32 -4.29 2.70
CA GLN A 184 9.49 -3.42 2.74
C GLN A 184 10.32 -3.71 3.98
N GLY A 185 11.56 -3.24 4.04
CA GLY A 185 12.36 -3.25 5.27
C GLY A 185 11.78 -2.31 6.33
N GLU A 186 11.96 -2.64 7.60
CA GLU A 186 11.50 -1.80 8.71
C GLU A 186 12.23 -0.45 8.74
N SER A 187 13.55 -0.48 8.51
CA SER A 187 14.41 0.70 8.40
C SER A 187 15.59 0.39 7.49
N LYS A 188 16.49 1.37 7.28
CA LYS A 188 17.73 1.15 6.53
C LYS A 188 18.64 0.12 7.18
N GLU A 189 18.62 0.03 8.50
CA GLU A 189 19.43 -0.90 9.32
C GLU A 189 18.76 -2.29 9.40
N LYS A 190 17.45 -2.35 9.26
CA LYS A 190 16.64 -3.57 9.37
C LYS A 190 15.96 -3.93 8.06
N VAL A 191 16.71 -3.95 6.96
CA VAL A 191 16.19 -4.21 5.61
C VAL A 191 15.68 -5.64 5.42
N LEU A 192 16.17 -6.58 6.22
CA LEU A 192 15.74 -8.00 6.19
C LEU A 192 14.46 -8.28 6.98
N HIS A 193 14.03 -7.35 7.85
CA HIS A 193 12.76 -7.46 8.56
C HIS A 193 11.65 -7.01 7.62
N LYS A 194 10.86 -7.95 7.11
CA LYS A 194 9.92 -7.78 6.00
C LYS A 194 8.56 -7.32 6.49
N CYS A 195 8.41 -6.03 6.73
CA CYS A 195 7.14 -5.42 7.11
C CYS A 195 6.14 -5.49 5.96
N ILE A 196 4.99 -6.09 6.19
CA ILE A 196 3.92 -6.12 5.19
C ILE A 196 3.39 -4.69 5.03
N ASN A 197 3.39 -4.18 3.80
CA ASN A 197 2.87 -2.85 3.51
C ASN A 197 1.67 -2.85 2.55
N GLU A 198 1.43 -3.98 1.85
CA GLU A 198 0.27 -4.09 0.96
C GLU A 198 -0.11 -5.55 0.73
N ILE A 199 -1.41 -5.79 0.62
CA ILE A 199 -1.98 -7.07 0.20
C ILE A 199 -2.97 -6.81 -0.92
N THR A 200 -2.76 -7.44 -2.07
CA THR A 200 -3.74 -7.47 -3.16
C THR A 200 -4.31 -8.87 -3.28
N PHE A 201 -5.63 -8.94 -3.39
CA PHE A 201 -6.34 -10.21 -3.51
C PHE A 201 -7.38 -10.15 -4.63
N LEU A 202 -7.42 -11.20 -5.42
CA LEU A 202 -8.32 -11.35 -6.55
C LEU A 202 -8.85 -12.78 -6.60
N VAL A 203 -10.18 -12.93 -6.71
CA VAL A 203 -10.85 -14.22 -6.99
C VAL A 203 -11.44 -14.19 -8.37
N PHE A 204 -11.27 -15.25 -9.13
CA PHE A 204 -11.82 -15.39 -10.47
C PHE A 204 -12.11 -16.86 -10.82
N LYS A 205 -12.97 -17.07 -11.79
CA LYS A 205 -13.26 -18.39 -12.32
C LYS A 205 -12.19 -18.79 -13.36
N LYS A 206 -11.68 -20.01 -13.27
CA LYS A 206 -10.73 -20.53 -14.25
C LYS A 206 -11.42 -20.60 -15.62
N GLY A 207 -10.89 -19.90 -16.61
CA GLY A 207 -11.39 -19.95 -18.00
C GLY A 207 -12.14 -18.70 -18.47
N LEU A 208 -12.07 -17.58 -17.73
CA LEU A 208 -12.40 -16.24 -18.22
C LEU A 208 -11.13 -15.51 -18.65
#